data_957be7a50677b73a18c1ee64bcb5b60d
#
_entry.id   957be7a50677b73a18c1ee64bcb5b60d
#
_cell.length_a   1.000
_cell.length_b   1.000
_cell.length_c   1.000
_cell.angle_alpha   90.00
_cell.angle_beta   90.00
_cell.angle_gamma   90.00
#
_symmetry.space_group_name_H-M   'P 1'
#
loop_
_entity.id
_entity.type
_entity.pdbx_description
1 polymer ?
#
loop_
_entity_poly.entity_id
_entity_poly.type
_entity_poly.pdbx_seq_one_letter_code
_entity_poly.pdbx_strand_id
1 'polypeptide(L)'
;MIKLADIKLVISDVDGVMTDGRLYYNHRGECMKVFNVHDGHGIKMLQSSDVNFAIVSGSKDDHISARARDLGIKRVICNSTNKANEAVWLMNKFGVLPNETACIGDDLLDIPMFGVCGLSFAPANATKHVLVEAGTVLTKNGGEGVVRELADLIIAAKSSVR
;
A
#
# COMPACT_ATOMS: atom_id res chain seq x y z
N MET A 1 19.44 11.93 0.16
CA MET A 1 17.97 12.08 0.24
C MET A 1 17.36 11.01 -0.62
N ILE A 2 16.43 10.20 -0.09
CA ILE A 2 15.74 9.13 -0.85
C ILE A 2 14.80 9.79 -1.85
N LYS A 3 14.81 9.32 -3.10
CA LYS A 3 14.01 9.90 -4.19
C LYS A 3 12.91 8.93 -4.60
N LEU A 4 11.73 9.46 -4.93
CA LEU A 4 10.63 8.67 -5.51
C LEU A 4 11.05 7.89 -6.76
N ALA A 5 11.98 8.43 -7.55
CA ALA A 5 12.50 7.77 -8.75
C ALA A 5 13.24 6.46 -8.46
N ASP A 6 13.79 6.30 -7.26
CA ASP A 6 14.56 5.11 -6.86
C ASP A 6 13.66 3.96 -6.38
N ILE A 7 12.37 4.18 -6.18
CA ILE A 7 11.43 3.20 -5.65
C ILE A 7 11.25 2.03 -6.64
N LYS A 8 11.42 0.81 -6.11
CA LYS A 8 11.25 -0.47 -6.81
C LYS A 8 10.20 -1.37 -6.19
N LEU A 9 9.76 -1.05 -4.95
CA LEU A 9 8.73 -1.78 -4.23
C LEU A 9 7.79 -0.81 -3.51
N VAL A 10 6.48 -1.03 -3.64
CA VAL A 10 5.45 -0.41 -2.82
C VAL A 10 4.81 -1.50 -1.97
N ILE A 11 4.75 -1.29 -0.65
CA ILE A 11 4.06 -2.16 0.31
C ILE A 11 2.83 -1.41 0.81
N SER A 12 1.65 -1.98 0.64
CA SER A 12 0.38 -1.35 0.98
C SER A 12 -0.38 -2.14 2.04
N ASP A 13 -0.95 -1.43 3.01
CA ASP A 13 -2.10 -1.92 3.74
C ASP A 13 -3.33 -1.97 2.81
N VAL A 14 -4.43 -2.56 3.29
CA VAL A 14 -5.67 -2.70 2.52
C VAL A 14 -6.79 -1.87 3.12
N ASP A 15 -7.15 -2.14 4.38
CA ASP A 15 -8.31 -1.51 5.02
C ASP A 15 -7.98 -0.06 5.40
N GLY A 16 -8.69 0.90 4.82
CA GLY A 16 -8.39 2.33 4.98
C GLY A 16 -7.36 2.88 3.99
N VAL A 17 -6.75 2.05 3.14
CA VAL A 17 -5.85 2.45 2.05
C VAL A 17 -6.43 2.07 0.69
N MET A 18 -6.51 0.78 0.37
CA MET A 18 -7.12 0.28 -0.87
C MET A 18 -8.65 0.26 -0.81
N THR A 19 -9.19 0.34 0.40
CA THR A 19 -10.63 0.49 0.69
C THR A 19 -10.85 1.77 1.52
N ASP A 20 -12.11 2.14 1.70
CA ASP A 20 -12.49 3.25 2.58
C ASP A 20 -12.49 2.90 4.09
N GLY A 21 -12.05 1.68 4.44
CA GLY A 21 -12.02 1.17 5.81
C GLY A 21 -13.38 0.70 6.33
N ARG A 22 -14.46 0.79 5.55
CA ARG A 22 -15.79 0.33 5.95
C ARG A 22 -15.97 -1.15 5.70
N LEU A 23 -16.70 -1.79 6.60
CA LEU A 23 -17.11 -3.18 6.50
C LEU A 23 -18.61 -3.25 6.24
N TYR A 24 -19.01 -3.90 5.15
CA TYR A 24 -20.41 -4.05 4.75
C TYR A 24 -20.87 -5.46 5.08
N TYR A 25 -21.71 -5.61 6.12
CA TYR A 25 -22.25 -6.89 6.53
C TYR A 25 -23.69 -7.04 6.05
N ASN A 26 -24.04 -8.22 5.55
CA ASN A 26 -25.42 -8.60 5.32
C ASN A 26 -26.00 -9.33 6.56
N HIS A 27 -27.29 -9.70 6.49
CA HIS A 27 -27.98 -10.39 7.59
C HIS A 27 -27.47 -11.81 7.86
N ARG A 28 -26.64 -12.37 6.99
CA ARG A 28 -25.99 -13.69 7.17
C ARG A 28 -24.59 -13.58 7.78
N GLY A 29 -24.14 -12.37 8.06
CA GLY A 29 -22.81 -12.11 8.56
C GLY A 29 -21.72 -12.17 7.48
N GLU A 30 -22.09 -12.22 6.20
CA GLU A 30 -21.15 -12.13 5.09
C GLU A 30 -20.66 -10.68 4.96
N CYS A 31 -19.34 -10.51 4.87
CA CYS A 31 -18.71 -9.22 4.70
C CYS A 31 -18.35 -8.97 3.23
N MET A 32 -18.46 -7.72 2.80
CA MET A 32 -18.03 -7.27 1.48
C MET A 32 -17.12 -6.05 1.64
N LYS A 33 -16.04 -5.99 0.85
CA LYS A 33 -15.15 -4.84 0.73
C LYS A 33 -15.28 -4.21 -0.66
N VAL A 34 -15.17 -2.91 -0.72
CA VAL A 34 -15.25 -2.14 -1.98
C VAL A 34 -13.87 -1.61 -2.33
N PHE A 35 -13.38 -1.96 -3.52
CA PHE A 35 -12.12 -1.49 -4.06
C PHE A 35 -12.32 -0.49 -5.18
N ASN A 36 -11.38 0.43 -5.31
CA ASN A 36 -11.40 1.46 -6.34
C ASN A 36 -10.70 0.99 -7.63
N VAL A 37 -11.33 1.23 -8.78
CA VAL A 37 -10.74 0.85 -10.09
C VAL A 37 -9.51 1.69 -10.43
N HIS A 38 -9.46 2.97 -10.02
CA HIS A 38 -8.31 3.84 -10.27
C HIS A 38 -7.08 3.35 -9.51
N ASP A 39 -7.24 2.91 -8.27
CA ASP A 39 -6.17 2.29 -7.48
C ASP A 39 -5.64 1.03 -8.16
N GLY A 40 -6.55 0.18 -8.65
CA GLY A 40 -6.16 -1.01 -9.41
C GLY A 40 -5.38 -0.68 -10.67
N HIS A 41 -5.77 0.37 -11.40
CA HIS A 41 -5.02 0.82 -12.57
C HIS A 41 -3.65 1.39 -12.17
N GLY A 42 -3.56 2.16 -11.08
CA GLY A 42 -2.29 2.67 -10.54
C GLY A 42 -1.30 1.55 -10.21
N ILE A 43 -1.78 0.47 -9.59
CA ILE A 43 -0.97 -0.73 -9.31
C ILE A 43 -0.42 -1.34 -10.60
N LYS A 44 -1.26 -1.49 -11.63
CA LYS A 44 -0.81 -2.01 -12.93
C LYS A 44 0.20 -1.08 -13.63
N MET A 45 0.04 0.22 -13.50
CA MET A 45 1.01 1.21 -14.01
C MET A 45 2.37 1.08 -13.31
N LEU A 46 2.40 0.92 -11.97
CA LEU A 46 3.63 0.66 -11.22
C LEU A 46 4.32 -0.61 -11.73
N GLN A 47 3.58 -1.71 -11.84
CA GLN A 47 4.12 -2.99 -12.32
C GLN A 47 4.69 -2.87 -13.75
N SER A 48 4.06 -2.10 -14.63
CA SER A 48 4.56 -1.82 -15.99
C SER A 48 5.78 -0.90 -16.01
N SER A 49 6.09 -0.25 -14.90
CA SER A 49 7.25 0.64 -14.70
C SER A 49 8.33 0.00 -13.83
N ASP A 50 8.37 -1.33 -13.76
CA ASP A 50 9.32 -2.12 -12.96
C ASP A 50 9.28 -1.80 -11.46
N VAL A 51 8.11 -1.39 -10.95
CA VAL A 51 7.87 -1.23 -9.52
C VAL A 51 6.96 -2.36 -9.04
N ASN A 52 7.46 -3.19 -8.16
CA ASN A 52 6.68 -4.24 -7.53
C ASN A 52 5.65 -3.66 -6.57
N PHE A 53 4.52 -4.35 -6.43
CA PHE A 53 3.50 -4.02 -5.45
C PHE A 53 3.22 -5.24 -4.59
N ALA A 54 3.19 -5.06 -3.27
CA ALA A 54 2.89 -6.09 -2.29
C ALA A 54 1.86 -5.61 -1.27
N ILE A 55 1.11 -6.53 -0.71
CA ILE A 55 0.08 -6.28 0.30
C ILE A 55 0.50 -6.88 1.64
N VAL A 56 0.32 -6.11 2.72
CA VAL A 56 0.44 -6.56 4.11
C VAL A 56 -0.78 -6.09 4.88
N SER A 57 -1.67 -6.99 5.25
CA SER A 57 -2.92 -6.68 5.95
C SER A 57 -3.08 -7.48 7.25
N GLY A 58 -3.61 -6.85 8.29
CA GLY A 58 -4.03 -7.51 9.52
C GLY A 58 -5.29 -8.38 9.34
N SER A 59 -6.03 -8.18 8.27
CA SER A 59 -7.27 -8.91 7.96
C SER A 59 -7.04 -10.33 7.46
N LYS A 60 -8.00 -11.24 7.76
CA LYS A 60 -8.08 -12.62 7.23
C LYS A 60 -8.95 -12.69 5.98
N ASP A 61 -8.71 -11.96 4.97
CA ASP A 61 -9.76 -11.68 4.03
C ASP A 61 -9.53 -12.35 2.67
N ASP A 62 -10.42 -13.25 2.28
CA ASP A 62 -10.44 -13.87 0.95
C ASP A 62 -10.69 -12.84 -0.16
N HIS A 63 -11.33 -11.70 0.15
CA HIS A 63 -11.54 -10.60 -0.80
C HIS A 63 -10.21 -9.93 -1.18
N ILE A 64 -9.27 -9.82 -0.23
CA ILE A 64 -7.92 -9.32 -0.49
C ILE A 64 -7.20 -10.23 -1.49
N SER A 65 -7.28 -11.53 -1.27
CA SER A 65 -6.67 -12.54 -2.15
C SER A 65 -7.29 -12.53 -3.55
N ALA A 66 -8.62 -12.39 -3.66
CA ALA A 66 -9.32 -12.26 -4.93
C ALA A 66 -8.88 -10.99 -5.68
N ARG A 67 -8.89 -9.85 -5.00
CA ARG A 67 -8.47 -8.58 -5.59
C ARG A 67 -7.00 -8.59 -6.03
N ALA A 68 -6.12 -9.16 -5.22
CA ALA A 68 -4.70 -9.29 -5.54
C ALA A 68 -4.47 -10.14 -6.79
N ARG A 69 -5.23 -11.22 -6.95
CA ARG A 69 -5.20 -12.09 -8.14
C ARG A 69 -5.61 -11.31 -9.40
N ASP A 70 -6.70 -10.55 -9.35
CA ASP A 70 -7.18 -9.71 -10.46
C ASP A 70 -6.13 -8.69 -10.91
N LEU A 71 -5.35 -8.17 -9.97
CA LEU A 71 -4.32 -7.16 -10.21
C LEU A 71 -2.94 -7.76 -10.51
N GLY A 72 -2.77 -9.09 -10.43
CA GLY A 72 -1.49 -9.75 -10.65
C GLY A 72 -0.47 -9.46 -9.53
N ILE A 73 -0.93 -9.16 -8.32
CA ILE A 73 -0.05 -8.92 -7.17
C ILE A 73 0.49 -10.26 -6.67
N LYS A 74 1.82 -10.42 -6.74
CA LYS A 74 2.49 -11.71 -6.47
C LYS A 74 2.66 -12.03 -4.98
N ARG A 75 2.67 -11.01 -4.12
CA ARG A 75 2.94 -11.16 -2.68
C ARG A 75 1.85 -10.48 -1.87
N VAL A 76 1.16 -11.31 -1.09
CA VAL A 76 0.08 -10.89 -0.19
C VAL A 76 0.31 -11.59 1.14
N ILE A 77 0.37 -10.81 2.21
CA ILE A 77 0.45 -11.29 3.58
C ILE A 77 -0.82 -10.82 4.29
N CYS A 78 -1.63 -11.78 4.71
CA CYS A 78 -2.81 -11.55 5.55
C CYS A 78 -2.53 -12.01 6.99
N ASN A 79 -3.38 -11.63 7.93
CA ASN A 79 -3.21 -11.90 9.36
C ASN A 79 -1.89 -11.36 9.94
N SER A 80 -1.40 -10.28 9.40
CA SER A 80 -0.19 -9.66 9.88
C SER A 80 -0.33 -9.23 11.34
N THR A 81 0.64 -9.61 12.15
CA THR A 81 0.79 -9.16 13.54
C THR A 81 2.04 -8.30 13.73
N ASN A 82 2.91 -8.23 12.71
CA ASN A 82 4.13 -7.44 12.75
C ASN A 82 4.52 -6.97 11.34
N LYS A 83 3.91 -5.88 10.90
CA LYS A 83 4.11 -5.35 9.54
C LYS A 83 5.56 -4.92 9.26
N ALA A 84 6.35 -4.57 10.27
CA ALA A 84 7.77 -4.25 10.09
C ALA A 84 8.58 -5.48 9.65
N ASN A 85 8.42 -6.61 10.35
CA ASN A 85 9.12 -7.85 9.98
C ASN A 85 8.71 -8.36 8.60
N GLU A 86 7.43 -8.22 8.27
CA GLU A 86 6.88 -8.64 6.98
C GLU A 86 7.36 -7.72 5.84
N ALA A 87 7.49 -6.42 6.09
CA ALA A 87 8.08 -5.50 5.13
C ALA A 87 9.55 -5.84 4.85
N VAL A 88 10.34 -6.13 5.89
CA VAL A 88 11.73 -6.58 5.75
C VAL A 88 11.80 -7.90 4.97
N TRP A 89 10.92 -8.85 5.26
CA TRP A 89 10.84 -10.11 4.53
C TRP A 89 10.51 -9.88 3.04
N LEU A 90 9.57 -8.98 2.74
CA LEU A 90 9.21 -8.63 1.36
C LEU A 90 10.37 -7.97 0.62
N MET A 91 11.08 -7.02 1.24
CA MET A 91 12.27 -6.40 0.66
C MET A 91 13.30 -7.46 0.27
N ASN A 92 13.58 -8.41 1.17
CA ASN A 92 14.49 -9.53 0.89
C ASN A 92 14.00 -10.42 -0.27
N LYS A 93 12.68 -10.70 -0.34
CA LYS A 93 12.10 -11.52 -1.41
C LYS A 93 12.13 -10.86 -2.78
N PHE A 94 12.06 -9.54 -2.82
CA PHE A 94 12.17 -8.78 -4.06
C PHE A 94 13.61 -8.34 -4.38
N GLY A 95 14.56 -8.55 -3.47
CA GLY A 95 15.95 -8.13 -3.64
C GLY A 95 16.12 -6.62 -3.69
N VAL A 96 15.32 -5.88 -2.91
CA VAL A 96 15.34 -4.41 -2.87
C VAL A 96 15.78 -3.92 -1.50
N LEU A 97 16.35 -2.72 -1.46
CA LEU A 97 16.83 -2.08 -0.24
C LEU A 97 15.71 -1.24 0.41
N PRO A 98 15.82 -0.91 1.72
CA PRO A 98 14.89 0.01 2.36
C PRO A 98 14.69 1.33 1.61
N ASN A 99 15.76 1.95 1.12
CA ASN A 99 15.70 3.21 0.37
C ASN A 99 15.12 3.08 -1.05
N GLU A 100 14.85 1.87 -1.50
CA GLU A 100 14.14 1.56 -2.75
C GLU A 100 12.69 1.12 -2.50
N THR A 101 12.22 1.20 -1.24
CA THR A 101 10.90 0.74 -0.81
C THR A 101 10.08 1.90 -0.26
N ALA A 102 8.86 2.02 -0.76
CA ALA A 102 7.83 2.88 -0.21
C ALA A 102 6.75 2.03 0.47
N CYS A 103 6.15 2.55 1.54
CA CYS A 103 4.99 1.92 2.15
C CYS A 103 3.86 2.93 2.37
N ILE A 104 2.63 2.43 2.42
CA ILE A 104 1.43 3.22 2.69
C ILE A 104 0.52 2.50 3.68
N GLY A 105 0.05 3.22 4.70
CA GLY A 105 -0.81 2.74 5.76
C GLY A 105 -1.64 3.85 6.39
N ASP A 106 -2.69 3.49 7.14
CA ASP A 106 -3.66 4.44 7.69
C ASP A 106 -3.86 4.34 9.20
N ASP A 107 -3.40 3.26 9.86
CA ASP A 107 -3.64 3.05 11.29
C ASP A 107 -2.36 2.66 12.05
N LEU A 108 -2.46 2.61 13.37
CA LEU A 108 -1.36 2.37 14.31
C LEU A 108 -0.52 1.12 13.97
N LEU A 109 -1.16 0.09 13.43
CA LEU A 109 -0.49 -1.14 13.02
C LEU A 109 0.49 -0.96 11.85
N ASP A 110 0.39 0.16 11.13
CA ASP A 110 1.26 0.48 9.99
C ASP A 110 2.52 1.23 10.37
N ILE A 111 2.50 1.95 11.50
CA ILE A 111 3.63 2.78 11.95
C ILE A 111 4.95 1.99 12.04
N PRO A 112 4.98 0.75 12.56
CA PRO A 112 6.22 -0.03 12.56
C PRO A 112 6.80 -0.29 11.15
N MET A 113 5.95 -0.41 10.13
CA MET A 113 6.38 -0.56 8.74
C MET A 113 7.03 0.74 8.20
N PHE A 114 6.56 1.91 8.64
CA PHE A 114 7.14 3.20 8.27
C PHE A 114 8.61 3.32 8.71
N GLY A 115 8.95 2.75 9.87
CA GLY A 115 10.31 2.80 10.42
C GLY A 115 11.34 1.95 9.66
N VAL A 116 10.91 1.01 8.83
CA VAL A 116 11.81 0.11 8.07
C VAL A 116 11.83 0.38 6.57
N CYS A 117 10.84 1.10 6.04
CA CYS A 117 10.78 1.53 4.64
C CYS A 117 11.44 2.89 4.45
N GLY A 118 12.00 3.12 3.27
CA GLY A 118 12.69 4.38 2.98
C GLY A 118 11.77 5.58 2.85
N LEU A 119 10.56 5.36 2.31
CA LEU A 119 9.51 6.38 2.21
C LEU A 119 8.20 5.82 2.76
N SER A 120 7.52 6.61 3.58
CA SER A 120 6.22 6.27 4.16
C SER A 120 5.14 7.28 3.77
N PHE A 121 3.97 6.76 3.45
CA PHE A 121 2.83 7.52 2.98
C PHE A 121 1.58 7.19 3.80
N ALA A 122 0.66 8.15 3.88
CA ALA A 122 -0.65 7.98 4.49
C ALA A 122 -1.75 8.61 3.62
N PRO A 123 -2.97 8.02 3.60
CA PRO A 123 -4.15 8.69 3.07
C PRO A 123 -4.51 9.95 3.86
N ALA A 124 -5.22 10.89 3.24
CA ALA A 124 -5.64 12.13 3.90
C ALA A 124 -6.53 11.90 5.13
N ASN A 125 -7.29 10.81 5.15
CA ASN A 125 -8.18 10.41 6.24
C ASN A 125 -7.59 9.36 7.20
N ALA A 126 -6.28 9.15 7.19
CA ALA A 126 -5.62 8.27 8.15
C ALA A 126 -5.83 8.74 9.59
N THR A 127 -5.59 7.86 10.56
CA THR A 127 -5.69 8.20 11.98
C THR A 127 -4.67 9.29 12.36
N LYS A 128 -4.98 10.08 13.40
CA LYS A 128 -4.14 11.22 13.81
C LYS A 128 -2.69 10.85 14.07
N HIS A 129 -2.44 9.68 14.65
CA HIS A 129 -1.08 9.22 14.93
C HIS A 129 -0.33 8.95 13.63
N VAL A 130 -0.97 8.32 12.66
CA VAL A 130 -0.37 8.03 11.36
C VAL A 130 -0.10 9.30 10.57
N LEU A 131 -1.00 10.31 10.62
CA LEU A 131 -0.78 11.60 9.97
C LEU A 131 0.45 12.36 10.50
N VAL A 132 0.85 12.09 11.74
CA VAL A 132 2.06 12.70 12.35
C VAL A 132 3.32 11.90 12.00
N GLU A 133 3.22 10.57 11.96
CA GLU A 133 4.37 9.67 11.76
C GLU A 133 4.71 9.41 10.29
N ALA A 134 3.76 9.56 9.38
CA ALA A 134 3.99 9.36 7.96
C ALA A 134 4.91 10.44 7.38
N GLY A 135 5.88 10.03 6.57
CA GLY A 135 6.79 10.96 5.88
C GLY A 135 6.07 11.88 4.89
N THR A 136 4.96 11.41 4.31
CA THR A 136 4.12 12.20 3.40
C THR A 136 2.65 11.80 3.54
N VAL A 137 1.79 12.78 3.75
CA VAL A 137 0.34 12.61 3.69
C VAL A 137 -0.14 12.96 2.29
N LEU A 138 -0.81 12.02 1.64
CA LEU A 138 -1.39 12.20 0.31
C LEU A 138 -2.70 13.00 0.37
N THR A 139 -3.18 13.44 -0.78
CA THR A 139 -4.38 14.30 -0.85
C THR A 139 -5.68 13.51 -0.91
N LYS A 140 -5.62 12.25 -1.37
CA LYS A 140 -6.78 11.36 -1.49
C LYS A 140 -7.01 10.57 -0.21
N ASN A 141 -8.28 10.25 0.05
CA ASN A 141 -8.66 9.32 1.10
C ASN A 141 -8.43 7.86 0.67
N GLY A 142 -8.34 6.98 1.66
CA GLY A 142 -8.34 5.53 1.43
C GLY A 142 -9.59 5.10 0.64
N GLY A 143 -9.42 4.21 -0.33
CA GLY A 143 -10.50 3.76 -1.22
C GLY A 143 -10.96 4.78 -2.27
N GLU A 144 -10.39 5.97 -2.29
CA GLU A 144 -10.78 7.07 -3.19
C GLU A 144 -9.68 7.44 -4.21
N GLY A 145 -8.76 6.53 -4.47
CA GLY A 145 -7.68 6.74 -5.44
C GLY A 145 -6.34 7.14 -4.83
N VAL A 146 -6.11 6.86 -3.55
CA VAL A 146 -4.84 7.21 -2.87
C VAL A 146 -3.67 6.39 -3.38
N VAL A 147 -3.88 5.11 -3.70
CA VAL A 147 -2.83 4.26 -4.30
C VAL A 147 -2.52 4.73 -5.72
N ARG A 148 -3.54 5.19 -6.45
CA ARG A 148 -3.35 5.80 -7.75
C ARG A 148 -2.54 7.09 -7.67
N GLU A 149 -2.80 7.96 -6.70
CA GLU A 149 -2.01 9.19 -6.47
C GLU A 149 -0.54 8.86 -6.21
N LEU A 150 -0.27 7.89 -5.33
CA LEU A 150 1.09 7.42 -5.07
C LEU A 150 1.78 6.88 -6.33
N ALA A 151 1.05 6.10 -7.12
CA ALA A 151 1.57 5.55 -8.39
C ALA A 151 1.95 6.67 -9.36
N ASP A 152 1.08 7.66 -9.53
CA ASP A 152 1.32 8.81 -10.41
C ASP A 152 2.57 9.59 -9.98
N LEU A 153 2.77 9.82 -8.67
CA LEU A 153 3.95 10.49 -8.13
C LEU A 153 5.26 9.73 -8.42
N ILE A 154 5.25 8.40 -8.18
CA ILE A 154 6.43 7.55 -8.44
C ILE A 154 6.78 7.54 -9.92
N ILE A 155 5.79 7.35 -10.80
CA ILE A 155 5.98 7.28 -12.24
C ILE A 155 6.46 8.61 -12.80
N ALA A 156 5.89 9.72 -12.37
CA ALA A 156 6.33 11.05 -12.76
C ALA A 156 7.80 11.30 -12.38
N ALA A 157 8.18 10.92 -11.16
CA ALA A 157 9.57 11.04 -10.70
C ALA A 157 10.54 10.18 -11.56
N LYS A 158 10.16 8.95 -11.90
CA LYS A 158 10.97 8.07 -12.78
C LYS A 158 11.12 8.64 -14.19
N SER A 159 10.07 9.24 -14.73
CA SER A 159 10.09 9.84 -16.07
C SER A 159 10.98 11.10 -16.14
N SER A 160 11.15 11.82 -15.03
CA SER A 160 11.95 13.04 -14.96
C SER A 160 13.47 12.77 -14.88
N VAL A 161 13.89 11.52 -14.68
CA VAL A 161 15.31 11.11 -14.58
C VAL A 161 15.82 10.48 -15.88
N ARG A 162 14.93 10.19 -16.82
CA ARG A 162 15.27 9.74 -18.17
C ARG A 162 15.50 10.92 -19.09
#